data_34204ae21c8fd9a03d03068eaaf87849
#
_entry.id   34204ae21c8fd9a03d03068eaaf87849
#
_cell.length_a   1.000
_cell.length_b   1.000
_cell.length_c   1.000
_cell.angle_alpha   90.00
_cell.angle_beta   90.00
_cell.angle_gamma   90.00
#
_symmetry.space_group_name_H-M   'P 1'
#
loop_
_entity.id
_entity.type
_entity.pdbx_description
1 polymer ?
#
loop_
_entity_poly.entity_id
_entity_poly.type
_entity_poly.pdbx_seq_one_letter_code
_entity_poly.pdbx_strand_id
1 'polypeptide(L)'
;GYGVVGVIKGKKPGKVVALRADMDALQIQEMNEVPYKSQNDGVMHACGHDNHMTGLLGAAMLLCERREEIAGTVKLIFQPAEEMSPVGGSRGMLHSGYMDDVEAVFGLHVWPDLPHGKIGVKAGPLMAATDHFTINIHGKTAHGAKPNQGIDAVVLGSQFVMAAQTIVSRKVDPLDNAVVTFGIFNAGTRYNIIAGDCTLDGTVRTLNEDTRAMIEDSMRKTLDGLCLQS
;
A
#
# COMPACT_ATOMS: atom_id res chain seq x y z
N GLY A 1 -11.93 6.88 -15.70
CA GLY A 1 -11.94 6.32 -14.35
C GLY A 1 -13.36 5.99 -13.91
N TYR A 2 -13.50 5.13 -12.91
CA TYR A 2 -14.79 4.67 -12.39
C TYR A 2 -15.11 5.24 -11.00
N GLY A 3 -14.34 6.26 -10.55
CA GLY A 3 -14.61 6.94 -9.28
C GLY A 3 -15.88 7.77 -9.34
N VAL A 4 -16.58 7.87 -8.21
CA VAL A 4 -17.80 8.66 -8.08
C VAL A 4 -17.61 9.71 -6.99
N VAL A 5 -18.03 10.96 -7.28
CA VAL A 5 -18.05 12.05 -6.30
C VAL A 5 -19.47 12.56 -6.15
N GLY A 6 -20.05 12.39 -4.96
CA GLY A 6 -21.29 13.03 -4.55
C GLY A 6 -21.02 14.36 -3.87
N VAL A 7 -21.93 15.33 -4.00
CA VAL A 7 -21.79 16.65 -3.35
C VAL A 7 -23.07 17.02 -2.62
N ILE A 8 -22.97 17.20 -1.30
CA ILE A 8 -24.05 17.68 -0.45
C ILE A 8 -23.71 19.12 -0.02
N LYS A 9 -24.39 20.10 -0.60
CA LYS A 9 -24.25 21.51 -0.21
C LYS A 9 -25.20 21.82 0.93
N GLY A 10 -24.66 22.18 2.08
CA GLY A 10 -25.43 22.69 3.21
C GLY A 10 -26.05 24.05 2.93
N LYS A 11 -26.89 24.51 3.84
CA LYS A 11 -27.58 25.82 3.72
C LYS A 11 -26.83 26.98 4.36
N LYS A 12 -25.80 26.68 5.16
CA LYS A 12 -25.00 27.68 5.85
C LYS A 12 -23.60 27.73 5.23
N PRO A 13 -22.95 28.92 5.21
CA PRO A 13 -21.54 29.01 4.81
C PRO A 13 -20.66 28.17 5.73
N GLY A 14 -19.61 27.58 5.19
CA GLY A 14 -18.66 26.77 5.97
C GLY A 14 -17.64 26.07 5.09
N LYS A 15 -16.87 25.21 5.70
CA LYS A 15 -15.77 24.47 5.10
C LYS A 15 -16.25 23.36 4.17
N VAL A 16 -15.35 22.90 3.32
CA VAL A 16 -15.56 21.71 2.49
C VAL A 16 -14.82 20.55 3.14
N VAL A 17 -15.54 19.49 3.45
CA VAL A 17 -14.98 18.24 3.96
C VAL A 17 -15.35 17.09 3.04
N ALA A 18 -14.54 16.02 3.04
CA ALA A 18 -14.86 14.83 2.28
C ALA A 18 -14.97 13.59 3.19
N LEU A 19 -15.87 12.70 2.83
CA LEU A 19 -16.00 11.36 3.38
C LEU A 19 -15.63 10.36 2.29
N ARG A 20 -14.72 9.43 2.58
CA ARG A 20 -14.18 8.49 1.59
C ARG A 20 -14.53 7.04 1.93
N ALA A 21 -14.94 6.30 0.91
CA ALA A 21 -14.95 4.85 0.89
C ALA A 21 -14.28 4.35 -0.39
N ASP A 22 -13.56 3.26 -0.30
CA ASP A 22 -13.10 2.46 -1.44
C ASP A 22 -14.20 1.56 -1.96
N MET A 23 -14.07 1.06 -3.21
CA MET A 23 -15.16 0.33 -3.88
C MET A 23 -14.73 -1.00 -4.49
N ASP A 24 -13.44 -1.23 -4.67
CA ASP A 24 -12.95 -2.38 -5.40
C ASP A 24 -12.97 -3.66 -4.56
N ALA A 25 -13.06 -4.78 -5.27
CA ALA A 25 -12.99 -6.11 -4.71
C ALA A 25 -11.67 -6.79 -5.09
N LEU A 26 -11.34 -7.87 -4.40
CA LEU A 26 -10.14 -8.67 -4.62
C LEU A 26 -10.43 -9.89 -5.51
N GLN A 27 -9.41 -10.33 -6.26
CA GLN A 27 -9.46 -11.56 -7.06
C GLN A 27 -9.30 -12.80 -6.16
N ILE A 28 -10.29 -13.03 -5.32
CA ILE A 28 -10.33 -14.12 -4.34
C ILE A 28 -11.69 -14.83 -4.48
N GLN A 29 -11.68 -16.17 -4.52
CA GLN A 29 -12.91 -16.95 -4.50
C GLN A 29 -13.53 -16.89 -3.11
N GLU A 30 -14.78 -16.40 -3.02
CA GLU A 30 -15.51 -16.40 -1.74
C GLU A 30 -15.95 -17.79 -1.35
N MET A 31 -15.55 -18.24 -0.19
CA MET A 31 -15.88 -19.55 0.38
C MET A 31 -16.96 -19.46 1.47
N ASN A 32 -17.43 -18.25 1.80
CA ASN A 32 -18.45 -18.07 2.83
C ASN A 32 -19.82 -18.60 2.38
N GLU A 33 -20.57 -19.16 3.30
CA GLU A 33 -21.96 -19.64 3.11
C GLU A 33 -22.93 -18.63 3.75
N VAL A 34 -23.08 -17.46 3.10
CA VAL A 34 -23.93 -16.35 3.57
C VAL A 34 -24.89 -15.90 2.46
N PRO A 35 -26.10 -15.37 2.79
CA PRO A 35 -27.08 -14.99 1.79
C PRO A 35 -26.64 -13.83 0.88
N TYR A 36 -25.65 -13.07 1.26
CA TYR A 36 -25.05 -11.95 0.51
C TYR A 36 -23.68 -12.26 -0.06
N LYS A 37 -23.32 -13.53 -0.20
CA LYS A 37 -22.13 -14.02 -0.87
C LYS A 37 -21.98 -13.41 -2.27
N SER A 38 -20.75 -13.18 -2.70
CA SER A 38 -20.43 -12.75 -4.06
C SER A 38 -21.10 -13.66 -5.10
N GLN A 39 -21.69 -13.05 -6.11
CA GLN A 39 -22.25 -13.75 -7.28
C GLN A 39 -21.29 -13.74 -8.47
N ASN A 40 -20.10 -13.18 -8.31
CA ASN A 40 -19.04 -13.16 -9.31
C ASN A 40 -17.95 -14.15 -8.90
N ASP A 41 -17.82 -15.23 -9.66
CA ASP A 41 -16.78 -16.24 -9.39
C ASP A 41 -15.38 -15.63 -9.43
N GLY A 42 -14.56 -16.01 -8.45
CA GLY A 42 -13.21 -15.52 -8.33
C GLY A 42 -13.06 -14.08 -7.83
N VAL A 43 -14.16 -13.45 -7.37
CA VAL A 43 -14.12 -12.05 -6.87
C VAL A 43 -14.86 -11.96 -5.54
N MET A 44 -14.24 -11.33 -4.54
CA MET A 44 -14.79 -11.15 -3.20
C MET A 44 -14.40 -9.80 -2.61
N HIS A 45 -15.29 -9.19 -1.83
CA HIS A 45 -14.95 -8.07 -0.95
C HIS A 45 -14.21 -8.55 0.31
N ALA A 46 -13.02 -9.15 0.12
CA ALA A 46 -12.25 -9.71 1.21
C ALA A 46 -11.61 -8.65 2.13
N CYS A 47 -11.49 -7.38 1.65
CA CYS A 47 -11.03 -6.26 2.45
C CYS A 47 -12.17 -5.44 3.08
N GLY A 48 -13.43 -5.78 2.81
CA GLY A 48 -14.61 -5.16 3.43
C GLY A 48 -15.03 -3.80 2.84
N HIS A 49 -14.62 -3.49 1.60
CA HIS A 49 -14.99 -2.23 0.95
C HIS A 49 -16.49 -2.08 0.70
N ASP A 50 -17.24 -3.16 0.62
CA ASP A 50 -18.69 -3.19 0.62
C ASP A 50 -19.29 -2.57 1.89
N ASN A 51 -18.70 -2.84 3.06
CA ASN A 51 -19.09 -2.20 4.32
C ASN A 51 -18.74 -0.71 4.33
N HIS A 52 -17.59 -0.33 3.76
CA HIS A 52 -17.18 1.07 3.67
C HIS A 52 -18.17 1.86 2.79
N MET A 53 -18.52 1.33 1.61
CA MET A 53 -19.53 1.94 0.73
C MET A 53 -20.91 2.04 1.41
N THR A 54 -21.32 0.99 2.10
CA THR A 54 -22.60 0.97 2.82
C THR A 54 -22.61 2.04 3.91
N GLY A 55 -21.55 2.17 4.68
CA GLY A 55 -21.41 3.21 5.69
C GLY A 55 -21.46 4.62 5.10
N LEU A 56 -20.77 4.85 3.97
CA LEU A 56 -20.78 6.14 3.28
C LEU A 56 -22.16 6.47 2.68
N LEU A 57 -22.86 5.49 2.12
CA LEU A 57 -24.24 5.68 1.61
C LEU A 57 -25.20 6.00 2.76
N GLY A 58 -25.09 5.29 3.88
CA GLY A 58 -25.91 5.58 5.07
C GLY A 58 -25.64 7.00 5.61
N ALA A 59 -24.37 7.42 5.67
CA ALA A 59 -24.01 8.79 6.03
C ALA A 59 -24.59 9.81 5.04
N ALA A 60 -24.56 9.52 3.75
CA ALA A 60 -25.13 10.37 2.72
C ALA A 60 -26.64 10.60 2.93
N MET A 61 -27.39 9.54 3.23
CA MET A 61 -28.83 9.62 3.50
C MET A 61 -29.10 10.54 4.71
N LEU A 62 -28.42 10.30 5.83
CA LEU A 62 -28.57 11.09 7.04
C LEU A 62 -28.18 12.57 6.84
N LEU A 63 -27.11 12.82 6.09
CA LEU A 63 -26.67 14.18 5.78
C LEU A 63 -27.64 14.90 4.83
N CYS A 64 -28.25 14.19 3.87
CA CYS A 64 -29.27 14.78 3.01
C CYS A 64 -30.53 15.16 3.80
N GLU A 65 -30.98 14.34 4.73
CA GLU A 65 -32.12 14.64 5.61
C GLU A 65 -31.87 15.88 6.48
N ARG A 66 -30.62 16.07 6.92
CA ARG A 66 -30.22 17.16 7.79
C ARG A 66 -29.53 18.32 7.06
N ARG A 67 -29.71 18.42 5.76
CA ARG A 67 -29.05 19.42 4.90
C ARG A 67 -29.18 20.86 5.38
N GLU A 68 -30.32 21.21 5.96
CA GLU A 68 -30.59 22.57 6.49
C GLU A 68 -29.70 22.94 7.69
N GLU A 69 -29.20 21.94 8.40
CA GLU A 69 -28.33 22.13 9.57
C GLU A 69 -26.86 22.24 9.19
N ILE A 70 -26.46 21.76 8.03
CA ILE A 70 -25.07 21.65 7.59
C ILE A 70 -24.50 23.04 7.26
N ALA A 71 -23.35 23.37 7.86
CA ALA A 71 -22.52 24.50 7.49
C ALA A 71 -21.37 24.03 6.57
N GLY A 72 -21.35 24.52 5.33
CA GLY A 72 -20.36 24.14 4.32
C GLY A 72 -20.86 23.06 3.34
N THR A 73 -19.91 22.28 2.84
CA THR A 73 -20.16 21.24 1.83
C THR A 73 -19.54 19.94 2.27
N VAL A 74 -20.26 18.84 2.10
CA VAL A 74 -19.71 17.47 2.26
C VAL A 74 -19.58 16.83 0.90
N LYS A 75 -18.39 16.39 0.54
CA LYS A 75 -18.12 15.58 -0.65
C LYS A 75 -18.02 14.10 -0.25
N LEU A 76 -18.69 13.26 -1.02
CA LEU A 76 -18.71 11.81 -0.83
C LEU A 76 -17.83 11.20 -1.91
N ILE A 77 -16.73 10.57 -1.50
CA ILE A 77 -15.72 10.04 -2.40
C ILE A 77 -15.82 8.51 -2.42
N PHE A 78 -16.26 7.96 -3.55
CA PHE A 78 -16.25 6.53 -3.80
C PHE A 78 -15.04 6.22 -4.68
N GLN A 79 -13.96 5.74 -4.06
CA GLN A 79 -12.66 5.53 -4.70
C GLN A 79 -12.56 4.14 -5.31
N PRO A 80 -12.24 4.02 -6.61
CA PRO A 80 -11.95 2.73 -7.24
C PRO A 80 -10.48 2.34 -7.04
N ALA A 81 -10.15 1.07 -7.30
CA ALA A 81 -8.79 0.56 -7.45
C ALA A 81 -7.84 0.91 -6.28
N GLU A 82 -8.32 0.78 -5.04
CA GLU A 82 -7.48 0.97 -3.85
C GLU A 82 -6.42 -0.12 -3.78
N GLU A 83 -6.79 -1.36 -4.10
CA GLU A 83 -5.94 -2.55 -4.07
C GLU A 83 -4.97 -2.66 -5.27
N MET A 84 -5.07 -1.76 -6.24
CA MET A 84 -4.25 -1.79 -7.46
C MET A 84 -2.98 -0.94 -7.33
N SER A 85 -2.17 -1.22 -6.29
CA SER A 85 -0.84 -0.61 -6.15
C SER A 85 0.09 -1.02 -7.31
N PRO A 86 0.95 -0.13 -7.82
CA PRO A 86 1.19 1.27 -7.42
C PRO A 86 0.28 2.30 -8.12
N VAL A 87 -0.58 1.87 -9.03
CA VAL A 87 -1.41 2.79 -9.84
C VAL A 87 -2.47 3.48 -8.99
N GLY A 88 -3.25 2.73 -8.25
CA GLY A 88 -4.31 3.18 -7.35
C GLY A 88 -5.30 4.20 -7.94
N GLY A 89 -6.53 4.16 -7.52
CA GLY A 89 -7.57 5.08 -8.02
C GLY A 89 -7.52 6.49 -7.41
N SER A 90 -6.89 6.64 -6.26
CA SER A 90 -6.84 7.92 -5.52
C SER A 90 -6.15 9.04 -6.31
N ARG A 91 -5.04 8.75 -7.00
CA ARG A 91 -4.32 9.74 -7.82
C ARG A 91 -5.22 10.33 -8.92
N GLY A 92 -5.99 9.49 -9.61
CA GLY A 92 -6.92 9.93 -10.64
C GLY A 92 -8.03 10.84 -10.06
N MET A 93 -8.51 10.54 -8.88
CA MET A 93 -9.52 11.38 -8.20
C MET A 93 -8.92 12.72 -7.74
N LEU A 94 -7.70 12.73 -7.20
CA LEU A 94 -6.99 13.96 -6.84
C LEU A 94 -6.79 14.88 -8.07
N HIS A 95 -6.31 14.31 -9.19
CA HIS A 95 -6.10 15.08 -10.43
C HIS A 95 -7.39 15.50 -11.14
N SER A 96 -8.57 15.06 -10.69
CA SER A 96 -9.84 15.45 -11.29
C SER A 96 -10.30 16.87 -10.94
N GLY A 97 -9.61 17.53 -9.99
CA GLY A 97 -9.97 18.86 -9.49
C GLY A 97 -11.12 18.85 -8.47
N TYR A 98 -11.81 17.73 -8.26
CA TYR A 98 -12.91 17.67 -7.29
C TYR A 98 -12.47 17.78 -5.82
N MET A 99 -11.18 17.60 -5.56
CA MET A 99 -10.61 17.64 -4.20
C MET A 99 -9.91 18.95 -3.85
N ASP A 100 -9.76 19.89 -4.80
CA ASP A 100 -8.93 21.09 -4.64
C ASP A 100 -9.39 22.04 -3.52
N ASP A 101 -10.67 22.05 -3.22
CA ASP A 101 -11.27 22.89 -2.17
C ASP A 101 -11.53 22.13 -0.87
N VAL A 102 -11.14 20.85 -0.78
CA VAL A 102 -11.37 20.01 0.41
C VAL A 102 -10.33 20.32 1.49
N GLU A 103 -10.80 20.71 2.68
CA GLU A 103 -9.94 21.05 3.81
C GLU A 103 -9.62 19.85 4.72
N ALA A 104 -10.49 18.83 4.76
CA ALA A 104 -10.28 17.60 5.52
C ALA A 104 -10.98 16.41 4.86
N VAL A 105 -10.33 15.25 4.92
CA VAL A 105 -10.89 13.98 4.45
C VAL A 105 -11.00 13.02 5.62
N PHE A 106 -12.15 12.36 5.74
CA PHE A 106 -12.40 11.32 6.71
C PHE A 106 -12.67 10.00 5.98
N GLY A 107 -12.05 8.93 6.45
CA GLY A 107 -12.29 7.58 6.01
C GLY A 107 -12.31 6.64 7.21
N LEU A 108 -12.92 5.50 7.04
CA LEU A 108 -12.86 4.41 8.01
C LEU A 108 -12.43 3.13 7.28
N HIS A 109 -11.86 2.20 8.02
CA HIS A 109 -11.63 0.86 7.54
C HIS A 109 -12.17 -0.15 8.56
N VAL A 110 -12.92 -1.15 8.11
CA VAL A 110 -13.33 -2.27 8.98
C VAL A 110 -12.09 -3.08 9.34
N TRP A 111 -12.01 -3.53 10.59
CA TRP A 111 -10.83 -4.22 11.10
C TRP A 111 -11.23 -5.46 11.91
N PRO A 112 -10.87 -6.69 11.47
CA PRO A 112 -11.36 -7.91 12.11
C PRO A 112 -10.93 -8.08 13.56
N ASP A 113 -9.76 -7.54 13.93
CA ASP A 113 -9.23 -7.64 15.31
C ASP A 113 -9.86 -6.63 16.26
N LEU A 114 -10.65 -5.67 15.76
CA LEU A 114 -11.33 -4.68 16.59
C LEU A 114 -12.67 -5.24 17.05
N PRO A 115 -12.95 -5.30 18.38
CA PRO A 115 -14.21 -5.80 18.89
C PRO A 115 -15.42 -5.06 18.31
N HIS A 116 -16.48 -5.79 17.98
CA HIS A 116 -17.76 -5.22 17.49
C HIS A 116 -18.26 -4.09 18.41
N GLY A 117 -18.77 -3.01 17.82
CA GLY A 117 -19.24 -1.82 18.53
C GLY A 117 -18.13 -0.88 19.02
N LYS A 118 -16.88 -1.13 18.64
CA LYS A 118 -15.73 -0.25 18.92
C LYS A 118 -15.28 0.48 17.67
N ILE A 119 -14.79 1.71 17.86
CA ILE A 119 -14.10 2.50 16.84
C ILE A 119 -12.70 2.78 17.36
N GLY A 120 -11.69 2.37 16.61
CA GLY A 120 -10.29 2.69 16.90
C GLY A 120 -9.91 4.04 16.31
N VAL A 121 -9.40 4.93 17.14
CA VAL A 121 -8.87 6.23 16.72
C VAL A 121 -7.50 6.47 17.35
N LYS A 122 -6.63 7.14 16.64
CA LYS A 122 -5.28 7.49 17.11
C LYS A 122 -4.89 8.85 16.57
N ALA A 123 -4.27 9.67 17.39
CA ALA A 123 -3.62 10.88 16.93
C ALA A 123 -2.31 10.54 16.18
N GLY A 124 -2.03 11.25 15.09
CA GLY A 124 -0.88 10.99 14.23
C GLY A 124 -1.12 9.81 13.25
N PRO A 125 -0.05 9.25 12.68
CA PRO A 125 -0.15 8.18 11.68
C PRO A 125 -0.85 6.94 12.24
N LEU A 126 -1.91 6.48 11.58
CA LEU A 126 -2.68 5.30 11.94
C LEU A 126 -2.36 4.12 11.02
N MET A 127 -2.30 4.37 9.71
CA MET A 127 -1.97 3.37 8.69
C MET A 127 -0.58 3.65 8.13
N ALA A 128 0.18 2.58 7.87
CA ALA A 128 1.51 2.69 7.31
C ALA A 128 1.47 3.05 5.82
N ALA A 129 2.45 3.82 5.38
CA ALA A 129 2.76 3.92 3.96
C ALA A 129 3.21 2.55 3.42
N THR A 130 2.86 2.27 2.17
CA THR A 130 3.22 1.05 1.46
C THR A 130 4.11 1.40 0.28
N ASP A 131 5.33 0.87 0.28
CA ASP A 131 6.21 0.93 -0.88
C ASP A 131 6.50 -0.48 -1.39
N HIS A 132 6.59 -0.60 -2.70
CA HIS A 132 7.05 -1.78 -3.40
C HIS A 132 8.39 -1.47 -4.04
N PHE A 133 9.33 -2.40 -4.00
CA PHE A 133 10.62 -2.28 -4.67
C PHE A 133 10.97 -3.56 -5.41
N THR A 134 11.63 -3.38 -6.55
CA THR A 134 12.25 -4.45 -7.33
C THR A 134 13.73 -4.14 -7.49
N ILE A 135 14.59 -5.10 -7.23
CA ILE A 135 16.04 -4.99 -7.40
C ILE A 135 16.50 -6.06 -8.38
N ASN A 136 17.12 -5.62 -9.46
CA ASN A 136 17.72 -6.51 -10.45
C ASN A 136 19.24 -6.43 -10.31
N ILE A 137 19.87 -7.56 -10.04
CA ILE A 137 21.31 -7.71 -9.91
C ILE A 137 21.82 -8.44 -11.14
N HIS A 138 22.66 -7.77 -11.91
CA HIS A 138 23.30 -8.32 -13.09
C HIS A 138 24.76 -8.67 -12.75
N GLY A 139 25.04 -9.96 -12.67
CA GLY A 139 26.37 -10.52 -12.48
C GLY A 139 26.94 -11.01 -13.80
N LYS A 140 27.74 -12.09 -13.71
CA LYS A 140 28.36 -12.74 -14.86
C LYS A 140 28.35 -14.24 -14.68
N THR A 141 27.78 -14.95 -15.63
CA THR A 141 27.75 -16.42 -15.64
C THR A 141 29.16 -17.03 -15.80
N ALA A 142 29.38 -18.15 -15.13
CA ALA A 142 30.59 -18.95 -15.28
C ALA A 142 30.30 -20.42 -14.91
N HIS A 143 31.27 -21.30 -15.18
CA HIS A 143 31.19 -22.70 -14.72
C HIS A 143 31.25 -22.73 -13.18
N GLY A 144 30.37 -23.49 -12.51
CA GLY A 144 30.26 -23.55 -11.05
C GLY A 144 31.56 -23.94 -10.32
N ALA A 145 32.46 -24.70 -11.00
CA ALA A 145 33.78 -25.04 -10.47
C ALA A 145 34.89 -24.01 -10.78
N LYS A 146 34.52 -22.90 -11.46
CA LYS A 146 35.43 -21.78 -11.78
C LYS A 146 34.81 -20.42 -11.40
N PRO A 147 34.46 -20.22 -10.13
CA PRO A 147 33.72 -19.02 -9.68
C PRO A 147 34.52 -17.72 -9.90
N ASN A 148 35.84 -17.80 -9.93
CA ASN A 148 36.74 -16.67 -10.21
C ASN A 148 36.60 -16.09 -11.63
N GLN A 149 35.84 -16.70 -12.52
CA GLN A 149 35.61 -16.22 -13.88
C GLN A 149 34.23 -15.54 -14.04
N GLY A 150 33.41 -15.59 -12.99
CA GLY A 150 32.06 -15.01 -12.94
C GLY A 150 31.89 -13.95 -11.88
N ILE A 151 30.69 -13.38 -11.84
CA ILE A 151 30.17 -12.54 -10.74
C ILE A 151 28.86 -13.17 -10.31
N ASP A 152 28.82 -13.67 -9.08
CA ASP A 152 27.71 -14.51 -8.61
C ASP A 152 26.55 -13.66 -8.08
N ALA A 153 25.49 -13.56 -8.88
CA ALA A 153 24.27 -12.81 -8.52
C ALA A 153 23.53 -13.44 -7.32
N VAL A 154 23.65 -14.75 -7.05
CA VAL A 154 23.08 -15.39 -5.84
C VAL A 154 23.78 -14.88 -4.60
N VAL A 155 25.10 -14.81 -4.63
CA VAL A 155 25.91 -14.33 -3.49
C VAL A 155 25.60 -12.85 -3.22
N LEU A 156 25.61 -12.01 -4.25
CA LEU A 156 25.30 -10.58 -4.10
C LEU A 156 23.87 -10.34 -3.59
N GLY A 157 22.88 -11.04 -4.13
CA GLY A 157 21.50 -10.95 -3.68
C GLY A 157 21.34 -11.38 -2.22
N SER A 158 22.01 -12.46 -1.82
CA SER A 158 21.98 -12.96 -0.44
C SER A 158 22.63 -11.96 0.53
N GLN A 159 23.79 -11.39 0.16
CA GLN A 159 24.45 -10.35 0.96
C GLN A 159 23.57 -9.12 1.10
N PHE A 160 22.91 -8.69 0.02
CA PHE A 160 21.99 -7.55 0.08
C PHE A 160 20.81 -7.82 1.02
N VAL A 161 20.14 -8.96 0.92
CA VAL A 161 19.03 -9.32 1.81
C VAL A 161 19.45 -9.27 3.27
N MET A 162 20.62 -9.84 3.59
CA MET A 162 21.16 -9.85 4.96
C MET A 162 21.56 -8.43 5.43
N ALA A 163 22.20 -7.65 4.60
CA ALA A 163 22.56 -6.27 4.92
C ALA A 163 21.33 -5.38 5.12
N ALA A 164 20.30 -5.53 4.30
CA ALA A 164 19.06 -4.77 4.39
C ALA A 164 18.31 -4.98 5.72
N GLN A 165 18.43 -6.18 6.35
CA GLN A 165 17.84 -6.39 7.69
C GLN A 165 18.45 -5.44 8.73
N THR A 166 19.70 -5.02 8.55
CA THR A 166 20.34 -4.09 9.47
C THR A 166 19.82 -2.65 9.36
N ILE A 167 19.15 -2.31 8.28
CA ILE A 167 18.53 -0.98 8.13
C ILE A 167 17.48 -0.81 9.21
N VAL A 168 16.53 -1.73 9.33
CA VAL A 168 15.49 -1.67 10.36
C VAL A 168 16.11 -1.84 11.74
N SER A 169 16.97 -2.85 11.93
CA SER A 169 17.46 -3.19 13.28
C SER A 169 18.55 -2.23 13.81
N ARG A 170 19.21 -1.41 12.98
CA ARG A 170 20.35 -0.57 13.37
C ARG A 170 20.24 0.90 12.99
N LYS A 171 19.31 1.29 12.10
CA LYS A 171 19.20 2.68 11.62
C LYS A 171 17.86 3.32 11.93
N VAL A 172 16.77 2.54 11.98
CA VAL A 172 15.45 3.03 12.40
C VAL A 172 15.50 3.32 13.90
N ASP A 173 14.92 4.45 14.31
CA ASP A 173 14.77 4.77 15.73
C ASP A 173 13.95 3.65 16.42
N PRO A 174 14.38 3.12 17.57
CA PRO A 174 13.65 2.07 18.30
C PRO A 174 12.19 2.44 18.66
N LEU A 175 11.86 3.72 18.68
CA LEU A 175 10.49 4.20 18.94
C LEU A 175 9.67 4.37 17.65
N ASP A 176 10.29 4.21 16.48
CA ASP A 176 9.63 4.29 15.19
C ASP A 176 9.32 2.87 14.66
N ASN A 177 8.33 2.78 13.77
CA ASN A 177 7.90 1.50 13.21
C ASN A 177 8.25 1.44 11.73
N ALA A 178 9.00 0.41 11.36
CA ALA A 178 9.29 0.11 9.97
C ALA A 178 9.38 -1.39 9.73
N VAL A 179 9.00 -1.80 8.52
CA VAL A 179 9.14 -3.17 8.03
C VAL A 179 9.80 -3.14 6.67
N VAL A 180 10.81 -4.01 6.44
CA VAL A 180 11.39 -4.30 5.14
C VAL A 180 11.30 -5.80 4.92
N THR A 181 10.56 -6.21 3.90
CA THR A 181 10.34 -7.64 3.59
C THR A 181 10.72 -7.92 2.14
N PHE A 182 11.44 -9.01 1.93
CA PHE A 182 11.70 -9.59 0.61
C PHE A 182 10.76 -10.78 0.43
N GLY A 183 9.78 -10.65 -0.46
CA GLY A 183 8.80 -11.69 -0.75
C GLY A 183 9.24 -12.65 -1.87
N ILE A 184 10.10 -12.17 -2.77
CA ILE A 184 10.60 -12.95 -3.91
C ILE A 184 12.13 -12.83 -3.97
N PHE A 185 12.77 -13.96 -4.23
CA PHE A 185 14.19 -14.08 -4.52
C PHE A 185 14.35 -15.12 -5.63
N ASN A 186 14.53 -14.65 -6.86
CA ASN A 186 14.73 -15.52 -8.03
C ASN A 186 16.13 -15.31 -8.59
N ALA A 187 16.92 -16.40 -8.72
CA ALA A 187 18.27 -16.32 -9.25
C ALA A 187 18.70 -17.62 -9.91
N GLY A 188 19.57 -17.49 -10.90
CA GLY A 188 20.22 -18.62 -11.56
C GLY A 188 19.29 -19.47 -12.45
N THR A 189 19.89 -20.41 -13.15
CA THR A 189 19.18 -21.28 -14.12
C THR A 189 19.51 -22.77 -13.94
N ARG A 190 20.67 -23.09 -13.39
CA ARG A 190 21.14 -24.46 -13.21
C ARG A 190 22.13 -24.57 -12.05
N TYR A 191 22.10 -25.68 -11.33
CA TYR A 191 22.88 -25.94 -10.12
C TYR A 191 24.43 -25.83 -10.29
N ASN A 192 24.95 -26.00 -11.50
CA ASN A 192 26.39 -25.96 -11.77
C ASN A 192 26.86 -24.78 -12.64
N ILE A 193 26.04 -23.72 -12.71
CA ILE A 193 26.35 -22.47 -13.39
C ILE A 193 26.26 -21.33 -12.37
N ILE A 194 27.30 -20.49 -12.31
CA ILE A 194 27.26 -19.26 -11.54
C ILE A 194 26.11 -18.37 -12.08
N ALA A 195 25.24 -17.91 -11.22
CA ALA A 195 24.08 -17.11 -11.59
C ALA A 195 24.53 -15.74 -12.14
N GLY A 196 24.08 -15.44 -13.35
CA GLY A 196 24.33 -14.11 -13.96
C GLY A 196 23.28 -13.07 -13.59
N ASP A 197 22.11 -13.53 -13.11
CA ASP A 197 21.02 -12.62 -12.78
C ASP A 197 20.34 -13.04 -11.47
N CYS A 198 19.89 -12.04 -10.71
CA CYS A 198 19.05 -12.21 -9.53
C CYS A 198 18.02 -11.09 -9.50
N THR A 199 16.76 -11.44 -9.23
CA THR A 199 15.67 -10.48 -9.00
C THR A 199 15.16 -10.65 -7.57
N LEU A 200 15.15 -9.56 -6.84
CA LEU A 200 14.55 -9.45 -5.51
C LEU A 200 13.33 -8.54 -5.60
N ASP A 201 12.21 -8.98 -5.02
CA ASP A 201 11.00 -8.18 -4.92
C ASP A 201 10.56 -8.09 -3.46
N GLY A 202 10.14 -6.89 -3.04
CA GLY A 202 9.81 -6.68 -1.65
C GLY A 202 8.94 -5.48 -1.38
N THR A 203 8.67 -5.28 -0.11
CA THR A 203 7.83 -4.19 0.37
C THR A 203 8.41 -3.51 1.59
N VAL A 204 8.16 -2.21 1.70
CA VAL A 204 8.47 -1.40 2.89
C VAL A 204 7.18 -0.89 3.50
N ARG A 205 7.12 -0.85 4.83
CA ARG A 205 6.05 -0.20 5.60
C ARG A 205 6.67 0.79 6.57
N THR A 206 6.15 2.02 6.60
CA THR A 206 6.60 3.07 7.52
C THR A 206 5.43 3.94 7.96
N LEU A 207 5.55 4.56 9.13
CA LEU A 207 4.60 5.54 9.66
C LEU A 207 5.17 6.98 9.64
N ASN A 208 6.43 7.12 9.24
CA ASN A 208 7.19 8.36 9.26
C ASN A 208 7.88 8.56 7.91
N GLU A 209 7.75 9.74 7.31
CA GLU A 209 8.30 10.03 5.98
C GLU A 209 9.84 10.13 6.00
N ASP A 210 10.43 10.65 7.08
CA ASP A 210 11.90 10.71 7.21
C ASP A 210 12.50 9.29 7.30
N THR A 211 11.85 8.40 8.05
CA THR A 211 12.22 6.98 8.13
C THR A 211 12.07 6.28 6.78
N ARG A 212 11.00 6.59 6.03
CA ARG A 212 10.77 6.08 4.68
C ARG A 212 11.91 6.47 3.73
N ALA A 213 12.25 7.76 3.69
CA ALA A 213 13.34 8.29 2.87
C ALA A 213 14.71 7.70 3.29
N MET A 214 14.97 7.57 4.60
CA MET A 214 16.19 6.98 5.13
C MET A 214 16.36 5.51 4.74
N ILE A 215 15.26 4.73 4.72
CA ILE A 215 15.29 3.32 4.29
C ILE A 215 15.68 3.23 2.83
N GLU A 216 15.04 4.01 1.94
CA GLU A 216 15.36 4.02 0.51
C GLU A 216 16.83 4.38 0.27
N ASP A 217 17.31 5.48 0.86
CA ASP A 217 18.70 5.92 0.75
C ASP A 217 19.67 4.84 1.25
N SER A 218 19.34 4.20 2.37
CA SER A 218 20.16 3.13 2.94
C SER A 218 20.24 1.89 2.05
N MET A 219 19.10 1.51 1.42
CA MET A 219 19.07 0.40 0.46
C MET A 219 19.96 0.71 -0.75
N ARG A 220 19.85 1.91 -1.32
CA ARG A 220 20.68 2.36 -2.45
C ARG A 220 22.17 2.34 -2.10
N LYS A 221 22.57 2.92 -0.99
CA LYS A 221 23.97 2.91 -0.52
C LYS A 221 24.51 1.50 -0.28
N THR A 222 23.69 0.59 0.20
CA THR A 222 24.07 -0.81 0.39
C THR A 222 24.31 -1.50 -0.95
N LEU A 223 23.45 -1.26 -1.94
CA LEU A 223 23.63 -1.78 -3.30
C LEU A 223 24.92 -1.25 -3.95
N ASP A 224 25.16 0.07 -3.85
CA ASP A 224 26.39 0.70 -4.37
C ASP A 224 27.65 0.07 -3.74
N GLY A 225 27.62 -0.15 -2.42
CA GLY A 225 28.72 -0.80 -1.71
C GLY A 225 28.97 -2.23 -2.17
N LEU A 226 27.92 -3.01 -2.44
CA LEU A 226 28.05 -4.38 -2.96
C LEU A 226 28.56 -4.40 -4.40
N CYS A 227 28.14 -3.47 -5.25
CA CYS A 227 28.65 -3.35 -6.62
C CYS A 227 30.16 -3.04 -6.65
N LEU A 228 30.68 -2.32 -5.66
CA LEU A 228 32.12 -2.02 -5.58
C LEU A 228 32.96 -3.21 -5.13
N GLN A 229 32.37 -4.27 -4.56
CA GLN A 229 33.06 -5.47 -4.08
C GLN A 229 33.15 -6.58 -5.13
N SER A 230 32.39 -6.47 -6.24
CA SER A 230 32.18 -7.55 -7.22
C SER A 230 33.03 -7.43 -8.49
#